data_f7e38637832f2903bfcfe83be3c3ad47
#
_entry.id   f7e38637832f2903bfcfe83be3c3ad47
#
_cell.length_a   1.000
_cell.length_b   1.000
_cell.length_c   1.000
_cell.angle_alpha   90.00
_cell.angle_beta   90.00
_cell.angle_gamma   90.00
#
_symmetry.space_group_name_H-M   'P 1'
#
loop_
_entity.id
_entity.type
_entity.pdbx_description
1 polymer ?
#
loop_
_entity_poly.entity_id
_entity_poly.type
_entity_poly.pdbx_seq_one_letter_code
_entity_poly.pdbx_strand_id
1 'polypeptide(L)'
;MRAKEIADALHAVPLTLWEEEHRNHEYKNVFATDLMSDALAMIQDEEESTVLLTGLCNTQTLRTAEMLDVRFIVFVRGKFLLDDAIEMAKNMGIVCLATDYTMYDACGRLYLKGLTGIYG
;
A
#
# COMPACT_ATOMS: atom_id res chain seq x y z
N MET A 1 -12.27 4.62 -2.63
CA MET A 1 -12.43 3.15 -2.48
C MET A 1 -12.06 2.74 -1.07
N ARG A 2 -12.81 1.82 -0.51
CA ARG A 2 -12.43 1.22 0.76
C ARG A 2 -11.29 0.24 0.56
N ALA A 3 -10.50 0.02 1.61
CA ALA A 3 -9.35 -0.89 1.53
C ALA A 3 -9.74 -2.27 0.99
N LYS A 4 -10.88 -2.82 1.43
CA LYS A 4 -11.35 -4.12 0.94
C LYS A 4 -11.66 -4.11 -0.56
N GLU A 5 -12.13 -3.00 -1.09
CA GLU A 5 -12.40 -2.87 -2.52
C GLU A 5 -11.10 -2.82 -3.32
N ILE A 6 -10.07 -2.18 -2.77
CA ILE A 6 -8.74 -2.18 -3.38
C ILE A 6 -8.19 -3.60 -3.44
N ALA A 7 -8.31 -4.34 -2.33
CA ALA A 7 -7.86 -5.73 -2.29
C ALA A 7 -8.57 -6.58 -3.35
N ASP A 8 -9.88 -6.41 -3.50
CA ASP A 8 -10.66 -7.15 -4.50
C ASP A 8 -10.25 -6.78 -5.93
N ALA A 9 -10.07 -5.48 -6.19
CA ALA A 9 -9.70 -4.99 -7.52
C ALA A 9 -8.33 -5.53 -7.96
N LEU A 10 -7.43 -5.75 -7.03
CA LEU A 10 -6.07 -6.22 -7.30
C LEU A 10 -5.90 -7.73 -7.08
N HIS A 11 -6.96 -8.44 -6.69
CA HIS A 11 -6.88 -9.84 -6.29
C HIS A 11 -5.76 -10.03 -5.26
N ALA A 12 -5.62 -9.07 -4.36
CA ALA A 12 -4.56 -9.05 -3.38
C ALA A 12 -4.90 -9.91 -2.17
N VAL A 13 -3.87 -10.51 -1.59
CA VAL A 13 -4.01 -11.31 -0.38
C VAL A 13 -3.32 -10.61 0.79
N PRO A 14 -3.87 -10.69 2.00
CA PRO A 14 -3.23 -10.04 3.14
C PRO A 14 -1.97 -10.78 3.58
N LEU A 15 -0.93 -10.03 3.84
CA LEU A 15 0.31 -10.53 4.46
C LEU A 15 0.27 -10.32 5.97
N THR A 16 -0.53 -9.35 6.43
CA THR A 16 -0.78 -9.08 7.84
C THR A 16 -2.27 -9.22 8.10
N LEU A 17 -2.63 -9.48 9.34
CA LEU A 17 -4.05 -9.46 9.71
C LEU A 17 -4.56 -8.02 9.64
N TRP A 18 -5.79 -7.84 9.17
CA TRP A 18 -6.41 -6.54 9.16
C TRP A 18 -7.84 -6.63 9.66
N GLU A 19 -8.22 -5.64 10.43
CA GLU A 19 -9.50 -5.60 11.10
C GLU A 19 -10.57 -4.95 10.23
N GLU A 20 -11.82 -5.17 10.60
CA GLU A 20 -12.97 -4.64 9.87
C GLU A 20 -12.92 -3.13 9.71
N GLU A 21 -12.46 -2.43 10.75
CA GLU A 21 -12.31 -0.98 10.69
C GLU A 21 -11.38 -0.56 9.58
N HIS A 22 -10.22 -1.22 9.44
CA HIS A 22 -9.27 -0.89 8.38
C HIS A 22 -9.82 -1.29 7.01
N ARG A 23 -10.50 -2.40 6.90
CA ARG A 23 -11.10 -2.86 5.64
C ARG A 23 -12.06 -1.83 5.07
N ASN A 24 -12.73 -1.08 5.93
CA ASN A 24 -13.71 -0.07 5.54
C ASN A 24 -13.13 1.34 5.43
N HIS A 25 -11.86 1.53 5.72
CA HIS A 25 -11.22 2.83 5.61
C HIS A 25 -11.18 3.27 4.15
N GLU A 26 -11.51 4.54 3.90
CA GLU A 26 -11.54 5.11 2.55
C GLU A 26 -10.18 5.59 2.09
N TYR A 27 -9.84 5.24 0.85
CA TYR A 27 -8.63 5.71 0.18
C TYR A 27 -9.01 6.43 -1.09
N LYS A 28 -8.30 7.52 -1.39
CA LYS A 28 -8.56 8.36 -2.57
C LYS A 28 -7.38 8.37 -3.53
N ASN A 29 -6.19 8.16 -3.01
CA ASN A 29 -4.96 8.38 -3.74
C ASN A 29 -4.09 7.13 -3.77
N VAL A 30 -3.33 6.98 -4.84
CA VAL A 30 -2.31 5.94 -4.98
C VAL A 30 -0.98 6.64 -5.21
N PHE A 31 0.04 6.23 -4.47
CA PHE A 31 1.41 6.57 -4.79
C PHE A 31 2.17 5.30 -5.10
N ALA A 32 2.67 5.18 -6.32
CA ALA A 32 3.32 3.96 -6.82
C ALA A 32 4.78 4.25 -7.10
N THR A 33 5.68 3.61 -6.36
CA THR A 33 7.12 3.79 -6.54
C THR A 33 7.89 2.63 -5.93
N ASP A 34 9.05 2.33 -6.51
CA ASP A 34 10.04 1.44 -5.89
C ASP A 34 11.16 2.24 -5.22
N LEU A 35 11.10 3.57 -5.27
CA LEU A 35 12.10 4.43 -4.67
C LEU A 35 11.52 5.14 -3.46
N MET A 36 11.94 4.73 -2.27
CA MET A 36 11.37 5.25 -1.02
C MET A 36 11.68 6.72 -0.78
N SER A 37 12.78 7.23 -1.32
CA SER A 37 13.07 8.67 -1.24
C SER A 37 12.02 9.51 -1.99
N ASP A 38 11.43 8.99 -3.06
CA ASP A 38 10.33 9.66 -3.75
C ASP A 38 9.09 9.72 -2.87
N ALA A 39 8.78 8.63 -2.19
CA ALA A 39 7.63 8.61 -1.29
C ALA A 39 7.80 9.65 -0.17
N LEU A 40 9.00 9.70 0.42
CA LEU A 40 9.29 10.68 1.47
C LEU A 40 9.18 12.12 0.98
N ALA A 41 9.55 12.37 -0.28
CA ALA A 41 9.50 13.73 -0.85
C ALA A 41 8.09 14.13 -1.27
N MET A 42 7.28 13.18 -1.76
CA MET A 42 6.04 13.49 -2.46
C MET A 42 4.78 13.36 -1.60
N ILE A 43 4.75 12.39 -0.68
CA ILE A 43 3.59 12.22 0.19
C ILE A 43 3.74 13.16 1.38
N GLN A 44 2.85 14.14 1.50
CA GLN A 44 2.95 15.16 2.55
C GLN A 44 1.69 15.21 3.44
N ASP A 45 0.55 15.54 2.86
CA ASP A 45 -0.68 15.73 3.64
C ASP A 45 -1.76 14.70 3.34
N GLU A 46 -1.48 13.76 2.44
CA GLU A 46 -2.46 12.79 1.96
C GLU A 46 -2.31 11.41 2.58
N GLU A 47 -1.51 11.28 3.63
CA GLU A 47 -1.12 9.98 4.18
C GLU A 47 -2.31 9.11 4.57
N GLU A 48 -3.36 9.69 5.13
CA GLU A 48 -4.52 8.93 5.57
C GLU A 48 -5.36 8.37 4.41
N SER A 49 -5.25 8.98 3.24
CA SER A 49 -6.05 8.60 2.06
C SER A 49 -5.21 7.97 0.96
N THR A 50 -3.94 7.71 1.21
CA THR A 50 -3.01 7.21 0.20
C THR A 50 -2.66 5.75 0.45
N VAL A 51 -2.80 4.91 -0.59
CA VAL A 51 -2.23 3.58 -0.59
C VAL A 51 -0.89 3.62 -1.29
N LEU A 52 0.11 2.99 -0.69
CA LEU A 52 1.45 2.88 -1.28
C LEU A 52 1.54 1.58 -2.05
N LEU A 53 1.80 1.68 -3.36
CA LEU A 53 2.06 0.54 -4.23
C LEU A 53 3.56 0.46 -4.48
N THR A 54 4.16 -0.68 -4.21
CA THR A 54 5.60 -0.82 -4.41
C THR A 54 5.99 -2.28 -4.63
N GLY A 55 7.06 -2.49 -5.39
CA GLY A 55 7.69 -3.80 -5.50
C GLY A 55 8.86 -3.97 -4.52
N LEU A 56 9.15 -2.95 -3.73
CA LEU A 56 10.24 -2.99 -2.75
C LEU A 56 9.73 -3.59 -1.45
N CYS A 57 9.80 -4.91 -1.35
CA CYS A 57 9.19 -5.67 -0.27
C CYS A 57 10.23 -5.97 0.82
N ASN A 58 10.54 -4.98 1.65
CA ASN A 58 11.54 -5.10 2.70
C ASN A 58 11.25 -4.16 3.87
N THR A 59 12.08 -4.22 4.90
CA THR A 59 11.90 -3.42 6.12
C THR A 59 12.09 -1.92 5.88
N GLN A 60 12.87 -1.53 4.88
CA GLN A 60 13.06 -0.12 4.54
C GLN A 60 11.72 0.52 4.14
N THR A 61 10.93 -0.19 3.35
CA THR A 61 9.59 0.27 2.95
C THR A 61 8.70 0.47 4.17
N LEU A 62 8.75 -0.45 5.11
CA LEU A 62 7.96 -0.34 6.34
C LEU A 62 8.36 0.87 7.17
N ARG A 63 9.66 1.11 7.31
CA ARG A 63 10.16 2.26 8.05
C ARG A 63 9.75 3.58 7.38
N THR A 64 9.82 3.62 6.06
CA THR A 64 9.38 4.80 5.29
C THR A 64 7.89 5.06 5.51
N ALA A 65 7.07 4.01 5.39
CA ALA A 65 5.63 4.13 5.58
C ALA A 65 5.30 4.60 7.00
N GLU A 66 6.02 4.09 8.00
CA GLU A 66 5.82 4.52 9.39
C GLU A 66 6.15 6.00 9.54
N MET A 67 7.26 6.45 8.98
CA MET A 67 7.66 7.87 9.03
C MET A 67 6.63 8.76 8.36
N LEU A 68 6.01 8.29 7.28
CA LEU A 68 4.99 9.04 6.54
C LEU A 68 3.60 8.91 7.12
N ASP A 69 3.42 8.03 8.09
CA ASP A 69 2.10 7.67 8.63
C ASP A 69 1.18 7.04 7.59
N VAL A 70 1.75 6.39 6.58
CA VAL A 70 1.02 5.60 5.60
C VAL A 70 0.78 4.22 6.19
N ARG A 71 -0.48 3.80 6.26
CA ARG A 71 -0.87 2.58 6.97
C ARG A 71 -1.28 1.43 6.06
N PHE A 72 -1.21 1.64 4.75
CA PHE A 72 -1.69 0.64 3.80
C PHE A 72 -0.70 0.52 2.64
N ILE A 73 -0.11 -0.67 2.50
CA ILE A 73 0.87 -0.95 1.45
C ILE A 73 0.39 -2.17 0.67
N VAL A 74 0.45 -2.09 -0.66
CA VAL A 74 0.25 -3.26 -1.52
C VAL A 74 1.55 -3.52 -2.26
N PHE A 75 2.11 -4.70 -2.04
CA PHE A 75 3.32 -5.14 -2.74
C PHE A 75 2.91 -5.79 -4.06
N VAL A 76 3.57 -5.39 -5.14
CA VAL A 76 3.28 -5.84 -6.49
C VAL A 76 4.26 -6.91 -6.96
N ARG A 77 3.97 -7.54 -8.08
CA ARG A 77 4.81 -8.56 -8.75
C ARG A 77 5.00 -9.85 -7.95
N GLY A 78 4.01 -10.24 -7.16
CA GLY A 78 4.07 -11.49 -6.40
C GLY A 78 5.09 -11.49 -5.26
N LYS A 79 5.49 -10.32 -4.79
CA LYS A 79 6.41 -10.19 -3.65
C LYS A 79 5.70 -10.45 -2.34
N PHE A 80 6.45 -10.91 -1.35
CA PHE A 80 5.91 -11.11 -0.01
C PHE A 80 6.98 -10.77 1.03
N LEU A 81 6.54 -10.48 2.25
CA LEU A 81 7.43 -10.15 3.37
C LEU A 81 7.88 -11.42 4.08
N LEU A 82 9.10 -11.41 4.60
CA LEU A 82 9.57 -12.46 5.51
C LEU A 82 8.94 -12.27 6.90
N ASP A 83 8.98 -13.32 7.72
CA ASP A 83 8.26 -13.35 9.00
C ASP A 83 8.62 -12.19 9.93
N ASP A 84 9.89 -11.83 10.02
CA ASP A 84 10.32 -10.70 10.86
C ASP A 84 9.79 -9.36 10.36
N ALA A 85 9.71 -9.20 9.05
CA ALA A 85 9.12 -7.99 8.46
C ALA A 85 7.61 -7.94 8.67
N ILE A 86 6.93 -9.08 8.60
CA ILE A 86 5.50 -9.17 8.89
C ILE A 86 5.24 -8.74 10.34
N GLU A 87 6.04 -9.23 11.28
CA GLU A 87 5.92 -8.86 12.69
C GLU A 87 6.17 -7.36 12.89
N MET A 88 7.17 -6.82 12.19
CA MET A 88 7.45 -5.38 12.22
C MET A 88 6.26 -4.57 11.72
N ALA A 89 5.67 -4.94 10.59
CA ALA A 89 4.50 -4.25 10.04
C ALA A 89 3.33 -4.28 11.01
N LYS A 90 3.10 -5.43 11.63
CA LYS A 90 2.05 -5.61 12.63
C LYS A 90 2.26 -4.66 13.81
N ASN A 91 3.48 -4.59 14.32
CA ASN A 91 3.80 -3.72 15.47
C ASN A 91 3.68 -2.24 15.11
N MET A 92 3.90 -1.89 13.86
CA MET A 92 3.75 -0.51 13.37
C MET A 92 2.30 -0.15 13.04
N GLY A 93 1.40 -1.11 13.03
CA GLY A 93 0.01 -0.89 12.65
C GLY A 93 -0.17 -0.66 11.16
N ILE A 94 0.72 -1.22 10.33
CA ILE A 94 0.66 -1.11 8.88
C ILE A 94 0.06 -2.38 8.31
N VAL A 95 -0.96 -2.25 7.46
CA VAL A 95 -1.57 -3.38 6.76
C VAL A 95 -0.86 -3.55 5.42
N CYS A 96 -0.38 -4.77 5.18
CA CYS A 96 0.33 -5.12 3.95
C CYS A 96 -0.43 -6.21 3.20
N LEU A 97 -0.66 -5.97 1.92
CA LEU A 97 -1.24 -6.94 1.01
C LEU A 97 -0.23 -7.24 -0.10
N ALA A 98 -0.44 -8.32 -0.82
CA ALA A 98 0.38 -8.68 -1.98
C ALA A 98 -0.51 -9.03 -3.16
N THR A 99 -0.13 -8.57 -4.34
CA THR A 99 -0.78 -8.91 -5.59
C THR A 99 0.25 -9.44 -6.59
N ASP A 100 -0.20 -10.35 -7.46
CA ASP A 100 0.65 -10.87 -8.54
C ASP A 100 0.77 -9.89 -9.70
N TYR A 101 -0.11 -8.90 -9.78
CA TYR A 101 -0.06 -7.91 -10.85
C TYR A 101 1.25 -7.12 -10.80
N THR A 102 1.74 -6.73 -11.97
CA THR A 102 2.85 -5.77 -12.05
C THR A 102 2.37 -4.40 -11.60
N MET A 103 3.31 -3.49 -11.37
CA MET A 103 2.96 -2.14 -10.95
C MET A 103 2.05 -1.45 -11.97
N TYR A 104 2.35 -1.59 -13.27
CA TYR A 104 1.53 -0.96 -14.32
C TYR A 104 0.09 -1.47 -14.27
N ASP A 105 -0.08 -2.79 -14.21
CA ASP A 105 -1.42 -3.38 -14.18
C ASP A 105 -2.19 -2.98 -12.91
N ALA A 106 -1.51 -2.99 -11.76
CA ALA A 106 -2.13 -2.61 -10.51
C ALA A 106 -2.57 -1.14 -10.54
N CYS A 107 -1.70 -0.24 -11.01
CA CYS A 107 -2.04 1.17 -11.17
C CYS A 107 -3.22 1.36 -12.11
N GLY A 108 -3.20 0.69 -13.26
CA GLY A 108 -4.27 0.80 -14.23
C GLY A 108 -5.61 0.37 -13.67
N ARG A 109 -5.63 -0.75 -12.94
CA ARG A 109 -6.87 -1.24 -12.34
C ARG A 109 -7.45 -0.27 -11.32
N LEU A 110 -6.60 0.30 -10.48
CA LEU A 110 -7.06 1.27 -9.48
C LEU A 110 -7.48 2.59 -10.12
N TYR A 111 -6.77 3.02 -11.15
CA TYR A 111 -7.12 4.23 -11.89
C TYR A 111 -8.52 4.11 -12.52
N LEU A 112 -8.79 2.96 -13.12
CA LEU A 112 -10.10 2.69 -13.72
C LEU A 112 -11.23 2.66 -12.69
N LYS A 113 -10.92 2.39 -11.43
CA LYS A 113 -11.89 2.40 -10.34
C LYS A 113 -12.06 3.78 -9.70
N GLY A 114 -11.30 4.76 -10.16
CA GLY A 114 -11.49 6.15 -9.71
C GLY A 114 -10.48 6.67 -8.71
N LEU A 115 -9.47 5.88 -8.34
CA LEU A 115 -8.39 6.39 -7.51
C LEU A 115 -7.48 7.28 -8.33
N THR A 116 -6.98 8.35 -7.71
CA THR A 116 -6.12 9.33 -8.38
C THR A 116 -4.73 9.34 -7.78
N GLY A 117 -3.78 9.97 -8.49
CA GLY A 117 -2.47 10.25 -7.92
C GLY A 117 -2.53 11.45 -6.99
N ILE A 118 -1.46 11.65 -6.21
CA ILE A 118 -1.41 12.76 -5.26
C ILE A 118 -1.27 14.12 -5.94
N TYR A 119 -0.97 14.14 -7.21
CA TYR A 119 -0.85 15.36 -8.00
C TYR A 119 -2.15 15.75 -8.68
N GLY A 120 -3.05 14.85 -8.73
CA GLY A 120 -4.17 15.12 -9.54
C GLY A 120 -5.47 14.78 -9.05
#